data_c8a5bcc3bdf174b69a4cbd195d3e4039
#
_entry.id   c8a5bcc3bdf174b69a4cbd195d3e4039
#
_cell.length_a   1.000
_cell.length_b   1.000
_cell.length_c   1.000
_cell.angle_alpha   90.00
_cell.angle_beta   90.00
_cell.angle_gamma   90.00
#
_symmetry.space_group_name_H-M   'P 1'
#
loop_
_entity.id
_entity.type
_entity.pdbx_description
1 polymer ?
#
loop_
_entity_poly.entity_id
_entity_poly.type
_entity_poly.pdbx_seq_one_letter_code
_entity_poly.pdbx_strand_id
1 'polypeptide(L)'
;SSAASDVYKRQDIIRTDIPSYLLSNELTFKPQKGIVSKVQYYGAFQGDLSSGWNAGDYDTNYDIGFLQFGAIGKFRNSKNDFKILINPRPSSERNYMQNFFADAYIINSSIPHHKVVVGYSRNQIGKEGGSSSYILPFVTRSQIARNFGSTRALGVRLIGNYSLVDYNLAFNSSDRYFHTPFAGPEFTGWVDFKPFGRTDGRYGNLILGGGLNAGHNNTTYTVGSFYVGYKYKRLWTNFEYGIADGYNGTRVSTDKADGFAYTLGYKVHPRLQLIARYDQFDPNRDVSNNTRREYTAGINYFIKGQALRLILNYVFCDNQDREDSHRIILGTQILL
;
A
#
# COMPACT_ATOMS: atom_id res chain seq x y z
N SER A 1 15.53 -5.74 23.03
CA SER A 1 14.21 -6.39 23.17
C SER A 1 13.02 -5.42 23.18
N SER A 2 13.24 -4.11 23.43
CA SER A 2 12.14 -3.10 23.47
C SER A 2 11.66 -2.67 22.08
N ALA A 3 12.54 -2.57 21.10
CA ALA A 3 12.17 -2.13 19.74
C ALA A 3 11.20 -3.08 19.02
N ALA A 4 11.28 -4.38 19.28
CA ALA A 4 10.36 -5.36 18.70
C ALA A 4 8.94 -5.27 19.33
N SER A 5 8.81 -4.85 20.61
CA SER A 5 7.52 -4.69 21.27
C SER A 5 6.78 -3.42 20.82
N ASP A 6 7.50 -2.35 20.48
CA ASP A 6 6.91 -1.09 20.03
C ASP A 6 6.38 -1.17 18.58
N VAL A 7 6.97 -2.05 17.75
CA VAL A 7 6.47 -2.38 16.42
C VAL A 7 5.06 -2.97 16.47
N TYR A 8 4.70 -3.66 17.57
CA TYR A 8 3.39 -4.27 17.74
C TYR A 8 2.32 -3.31 18.29
N LYS A 9 2.71 -2.19 18.89
CA LYS A 9 1.79 -1.27 19.58
C LYS A 9 1.10 -0.25 18.68
N ARG A 10 1.62 0.01 17.48
CA ARG A 10 1.07 1.00 16.55
C ARG A 10 0.95 0.42 15.16
N GLN A 11 -0.12 -0.29 14.87
CA GLN A 11 -0.57 -0.49 13.50
C GLN A 11 -1.55 0.65 13.15
N ASP A 12 -0.99 1.77 12.74
CA ASP A 12 -1.74 2.78 12.02
C ASP A 12 -2.05 2.20 10.64
N ILE A 13 -3.29 1.91 10.37
CA ILE A 13 -3.75 1.21 9.16
C ILE A 13 -3.85 2.18 8.00
N ILE A 14 -4.11 3.45 8.27
CA ILE A 14 -3.99 4.51 7.27
C ILE A 14 -2.51 4.94 7.17
N ARG A 15 -1.62 4.02 6.77
CA ARG A 15 -0.21 4.32 6.53
C ARG A 15 0.06 4.38 5.05
N THR A 16 0.12 5.60 4.57
CA THR A 16 0.60 5.90 3.22
C THR A 16 2.13 6.00 3.16
N ASP A 17 2.81 6.03 4.31
CA ASP A 17 4.25 6.31 4.42
C ASP A 17 5.08 5.11 4.86
N ILE A 18 6.41 5.21 4.68
CA ILE A 18 7.34 4.25 5.28
C ILE A 18 7.24 4.36 6.81
N PRO A 19 7.02 3.24 7.51
CA PRO A 19 7.00 3.26 8.96
C PRO A 19 8.33 3.72 9.55
N SER A 20 8.28 4.60 10.54
CA SER A 20 9.48 5.17 11.16
C SER A 20 10.46 4.14 11.74
N TYR A 21 9.95 2.96 12.16
CA TYR A 21 10.80 1.88 12.66
C TYR A 21 11.62 1.17 11.58
N LEU A 22 11.31 1.39 10.30
CA LEU A 22 12.09 0.87 9.16
C LEU A 22 13.21 1.83 8.75
N LEU A 23 13.22 3.06 9.27
CA LEU A 23 14.22 4.07 8.94
C LEU A 23 15.46 3.90 9.83
N SER A 24 16.65 3.88 9.21
CA SER A 24 17.92 3.87 9.93
C SER A 24 18.26 5.25 10.47
N ASN A 25 18.67 5.32 11.75
CA ASN A 25 19.20 6.57 12.31
C ASN A 25 20.60 6.92 11.78
N GLU A 26 21.30 5.96 11.22
CA GLU A 26 22.66 6.14 10.66
C GLU A 26 22.64 7.02 9.41
N LEU A 27 21.55 7.00 8.64
CA LEU A 27 21.33 7.82 7.45
C LEU A 27 20.67 9.18 7.77
N THR A 28 20.96 9.73 8.95
CA THR A 28 20.40 10.99 9.41
C THR A 28 21.44 12.11 9.37
N PHE A 29 21.10 13.19 8.66
CA PHE A 29 21.88 14.43 8.60
C PHE A 29 21.15 15.55 9.35
N LYS A 30 21.90 16.30 10.18
CA LYS A 30 21.41 17.43 10.98
C LYS A 30 22.18 18.70 10.64
N PRO A 31 21.71 19.51 9.67
CA PRO A 31 22.34 20.77 9.32
C PRO A 31 22.41 21.72 10.52
N GLN A 32 23.57 22.37 10.71
CA GLN A 32 23.74 23.36 11.79
C GLN A 32 22.99 24.68 11.50
N LYS A 33 22.88 25.02 10.22
CA LYS A 33 22.27 26.27 9.72
C LYS A 33 21.25 25.98 8.62
N GLY A 34 20.44 26.96 8.25
CA GLY A 34 19.44 26.87 7.19
C GLY A 34 18.05 26.50 7.66
N ILE A 35 17.12 26.35 6.72
CA ILE A 35 15.68 26.13 6.97
C ILE A 35 15.36 24.72 7.44
N VAL A 36 16.24 23.75 7.18
CA VAL A 36 16.04 22.35 7.57
C VAL A 36 16.83 22.04 8.84
N SER A 37 16.22 21.32 9.77
CA SER A 37 16.86 20.90 11.03
C SER A 37 17.31 19.44 11.03
N LYS A 38 16.66 18.58 10.25
CA LYS A 38 16.94 17.16 10.13
C LYS A 38 16.51 16.64 8.77
N VAL A 39 17.34 15.81 8.15
CA VAL A 39 16.96 14.99 6.98
C VAL A 39 17.35 13.54 7.27
N GLN A 40 16.45 12.63 7.02
CA GLN A 40 16.66 11.20 7.13
C GLN A 40 16.50 10.58 5.75
N TYR A 41 17.57 9.97 5.24
CA TYR A 41 17.58 9.29 3.95
C TYR A 41 17.24 7.82 4.14
N TYR A 42 16.70 7.19 3.11
CA TYR A 42 16.48 5.75 3.05
C TYR A 42 16.48 5.25 1.62
N GLY A 43 16.80 3.98 1.46
CA GLY A 43 16.68 3.26 0.20
C GLY A 43 15.79 2.05 0.35
N ALA A 44 15.10 1.66 -0.71
CA ALA A 44 14.25 0.49 -0.72
C ALA A 44 14.33 -0.24 -2.06
N PHE A 45 14.49 -1.56 -2.00
CA PHE A 45 14.56 -2.44 -3.17
C PHE A 45 13.73 -3.68 -2.92
N GLN A 46 12.99 -4.11 -3.95
CA GLN A 46 12.42 -5.45 -4.04
C GLN A 46 12.68 -6.00 -5.42
N GLY A 47 13.36 -7.14 -5.49
CA GLY A 47 13.54 -7.93 -6.71
C GLY A 47 12.78 -9.24 -6.61
N ASP A 48 12.13 -9.64 -7.71
CA ASP A 48 11.26 -10.79 -7.76
C ASP A 48 11.66 -11.72 -8.91
N LEU A 49 11.91 -12.99 -8.61
CA LEU A 49 12.08 -14.05 -9.58
C LEU A 49 10.79 -14.87 -9.63
N SER A 50 10.18 -15.01 -10.79
CA SER A 50 8.96 -15.77 -10.95
C SER A 50 9.09 -16.86 -12.03
N SER A 51 8.44 -17.99 -11.76
CA SER A 51 8.20 -19.05 -12.74
C SER A 51 6.73 -19.32 -12.82
N GLY A 52 6.16 -19.25 -14.03
CA GLY A 52 4.76 -19.51 -14.31
C GLY A 52 4.56 -20.63 -15.30
N TRP A 53 3.43 -21.33 -15.21
CA TRP A 53 3.03 -22.34 -16.18
C TRP A 53 1.51 -22.43 -16.31
N ASN A 54 1.05 -22.70 -17.51
CA ASN A 54 -0.34 -23.00 -17.87
C ASN A 54 -0.33 -24.05 -18.97
N ALA A 55 -1.34 -24.82 -19.16
CA ALA A 55 -1.65 -25.78 -20.23
C ALA A 55 -0.52 -26.19 -21.22
N GLY A 56 0.74 -26.14 -20.83
CA GLY A 56 1.90 -26.56 -21.66
C GLY A 56 2.92 -25.44 -21.90
N ASP A 57 2.60 -24.20 -21.58
CA ASP A 57 3.54 -23.08 -21.66
C ASP A 57 4.22 -22.85 -20.31
N TYR A 58 5.52 -22.57 -20.36
CA TYR A 58 6.34 -22.26 -19.21
C TYR A 58 7.04 -20.90 -19.41
N ASP A 59 6.97 -20.05 -18.41
CA ASP A 59 7.59 -18.73 -18.41
C ASP A 59 8.40 -18.49 -17.14
N THR A 60 9.54 -17.83 -17.29
CA THR A 60 10.37 -17.34 -16.19
C THR A 60 10.64 -15.87 -16.39
N ASN A 61 10.46 -15.09 -15.34
CA ASN A 61 10.66 -13.65 -15.37
C ASN A 61 11.40 -13.16 -14.13
N TYR A 62 12.19 -12.12 -14.32
CA TYR A 62 12.78 -11.34 -13.25
C TYR A 62 12.25 -9.91 -13.32
N ASP A 63 11.69 -9.42 -12.22
CA ASP A 63 11.15 -8.07 -12.12
C ASP A 63 11.72 -7.32 -10.91
N ILE A 64 11.67 -5.99 -10.99
CA ILE A 64 11.95 -5.09 -9.88
C ILE A 64 10.60 -4.56 -9.39
N GLY A 65 10.11 -5.08 -8.27
CA GLY A 65 8.86 -4.64 -7.66
C GLY A 65 8.90 -3.17 -7.26
N PHE A 66 10.02 -2.75 -6.64
CA PHE A 66 10.35 -1.34 -6.44
C PHE A 66 11.86 -1.13 -6.29
N LEU A 67 12.32 0.03 -6.75
CA LEU A 67 13.64 0.60 -6.47
C LEU A 67 13.40 2.07 -6.12
N GLN A 68 13.62 2.45 -4.88
CA GLN A 68 13.23 3.76 -4.38
C GLN A 68 14.30 4.36 -3.49
N PHE A 69 14.48 5.68 -3.60
CA PHE A 69 15.33 6.48 -2.71
C PHE A 69 14.51 7.65 -2.18
N GLY A 70 14.51 7.82 -0.86
CA GLY A 70 13.70 8.81 -0.19
C GLY A 70 14.47 9.66 0.81
N ALA A 71 13.90 10.84 1.05
CA ALA A 71 14.32 11.76 2.11
C ALA A 71 13.09 12.25 2.86
N ILE A 72 13.13 12.16 4.18
CA ILE A 72 12.14 12.75 5.09
C ILE A 72 12.86 13.81 5.89
N GLY A 73 12.38 15.04 5.85
CA GLY A 73 13.02 16.16 6.52
C GLY A 73 12.07 16.95 7.41
N LYS A 74 12.67 17.65 8.38
CA LYS A 74 12.00 18.57 9.30
C LYS A 74 12.47 19.99 9.06
N PHE A 75 11.55 20.92 8.95
CA PHE A 75 11.86 22.33 8.93
C PHE A 75 12.21 22.83 10.34
N ARG A 76 13.19 23.75 10.42
CA ARG A 76 13.65 24.32 11.69
C ARG A 76 12.55 25.22 12.31
N ASN A 77 12.34 25.09 13.63
CA ASN A 77 11.38 25.89 14.38
C ASN A 77 9.96 25.87 13.77
N SER A 78 9.55 24.73 13.23
CA SER A 78 8.31 24.57 12.50
C SER A 78 7.60 23.25 12.85
N LYS A 79 6.30 23.22 12.64
CA LYS A 79 5.47 22.00 12.71
C LYS A 79 5.33 21.34 11.32
N ASN A 80 6.18 21.74 10.39
CA ASN A 80 6.18 21.20 9.04
C ASN A 80 7.33 20.22 8.84
N ASP A 81 7.00 19.12 8.18
CA ASP A 81 7.91 18.10 7.67
C ASP A 81 7.75 18.03 6.15
N PHE A 82 8.70 17.44 5.46
CA PHE A 82 8.58 17.14 4.03
C PHE A 82 9.02 15.72 3.72
N LYS A 83 8.53 15.20 2.61
CA LYS A 83 9.00 13.94 2.03
C LYS A 83 9.21 14.08 0.54
N ILE A 84 10.32 13.52 0.07
CA ILE A 84 10.61 13.31 -1.34
C ILE A 84 10.96 11.85 -1.52
N LEU A 85 10.37 11.20 -2.50
CA LEU A 85 10.65 9.81 -2.87
C LEU A 85 10.76 9.72 -4.38
N ILE A 86 11.87 9.21 -4.85
CA ILE A 86 12.10 8.93 -6.27
C ILE A 86 12.09 7.43 -6.53
N ASN A 87 11.65 7.06 -7.72
CA ASN A 87 11.55 5.69 -8.19
C ASN A 87 12.25 5.56 -9.55
N PRO A 88 13.60 5.40 -9.57
CA PRO A 88 14.38 5.35 -10.80
C PRO A 88 14.22 4.03 -11.58
N ARG A 89 13.20 3.23 -11.27
CA ARG A 89 12.90 2.00 -12.00
C ARG A 89 12.74 2.28 -13.50
N PRO A 90 13.47 1.60 -14.38
CA PRO A 90 13.26 1.71 -15.82
C PRO A 90 11.84 1.35 -16.22
N SER A 91 11.25 2.08 -17.16
CA SER A 91 9.94 1.79 -17.73
C SER A 91 10.03 1.97 -19.24
N SER A 92 9.69 0.92 -19.98
CA SER A 92 9.65 0.95 -21.45
C SER A 92 8.36 1.58 -22.01
N GLU A 93 7.31 1.64 -21.20
CA GLU A 93 5.96 1.94 -21.69
C GLU A 93 5.54 3.39 -21.45
N ARG A 94 6.31 4.20 -20.69
CA ARG A 94 5.93 5.55 -20.29
C ARG A 94 7.10 6.49 -20.26
N ASN A 95 6.80 7.79 -20.39
CA ASN A 95 7.80 8.82 -20.16
C ASN A 95 8.45 8.61 -18.78
N TYR A 96 9.76 8.41 -18.75
CA TYR A 96 10.55 8.13 -17.55
C TYR A 96 10.25 9.12 -16.41
N MET A 97 10.14 10.42 -16.75
CA MET A 97 9.89 11.47 -15.77
C MET A 97 8.53 11.34 -15.06
N GLN A 98 7.52 10.78 -15.72
CA GLN A 98 6.18 10.60 -15.14
C GLN A 98 6.16 9.58 -14.00
N ASN A 99 7.08 8.61 -14.01
CA ASN A 99 7.20 7.58 -12.99
C ASN A 99 8.35 7.85 -11.99
N PHE A 100 9.18 8.87 -12.26
CA PHE A 100 10.37 9.15 -11.47
C PHE A 100 10.04 9.62 -10.05
N PHE A 101 9.07 10.53 -9.89
CA PHE A 101 8.61 10.94 -8.57
C PHE A 101 7.54 10.00 -8.06
N ALA A 102 7.80 9.37 -6.91
CA ALA A 102 6.82 8.58 -6.19
C ALA A 102 6.07 9.42 -5.14
N ASP A 103 6.79 10.24 -4.34
CA ASP A 103 6.19 11.16 -3.38
C ASP A 103 6.92 12.50 -3.41
N ALA A 104 6.17 13.60 -3.29
CA ALA A 104 6.72 14.96 -3.11
C ALA A 104 5.67 15.80 -2.38
N TYR A 105 5.79 15.94 -1.05
CA TYR A 105 4.78 16.63 -0.27
C TYR A 105 5.32 17.23 1.03
N ILE A 106 4.56 18.18 1.57
CA ILE A 106 4.76 18.80 2.88
C ILE A 106 3.66 18.32 3.82
N ILE A 107 4.02 18.11 5.09
CA ILE A 107 3.11 17.72 6.17
C ILE A 107 3.12 18.85 7.19
N ASN A 108 1.94 19.34 7.58
CA ASN A 108 1.75 20.22 8.72
C ASN A 108 1.10 19.44 9.86
N SER A 109 1.68 19.53 11.06
CA SER A 109 1.19 18.87 12.29
C SER A 109 0.84 19.88 13.40
N SER A 110 0.41 21.08 13.03
CA SER A 110 0.05 22.15 13.99
C SER A 110 -1.24 21.86 14.75
N ILE A 111 -2.16 21.13 14.14
CA ILE A 111 -3.45 20.77 14.76
C ILE A 111 -3.25 19.44 15.53
N PRO A 112 -3.56 19.38 16.83
CA PRO A 112 -3.45 18.15 17.61
C PRO A 112 -4.22 17.00 16.97
N HIS A 113 -3.63 15.80 16.96
CA HIS A 113 -4.17 14.59 16.34
C HIS A 113 -4.34 14.63 14.81
N HIS A 114 -3.95 15.72 14.13
CA HIS A 114 -4.12 15.86 12.69
C HIS A 114 -2.81 16.09 11.96
N LYS A 115 -2.80 15.67 10.71
CA LYS A 115 -1.78 16.01 9.72
C LYS A 115 -2.48 16.55 8.49
N VAL A 116 -2.06 17.72 8.02
CA VAL A 116 -2.43 18.25 6.71
C VAL A 116 -1.28 17.97 5.76
N VAL A 117 -1.54 17.24 4.69
CA VAL A 117 -0.55 16.86 3.68
C VAL A 117 -0.88 17.58 2.38
N VAL A 118 0.10 18.27 1.80
CA VAL A 118 -0.07 19.00 0.53
C VAL A 118 1.01 18.56 -0.44
N GLY A 119 0.63 18.08 -1.60
CA GLY A 119 1.54 17.65 -2.66
C GLY A 119 1.16 16.32 -3.27
N TYR A 120 2.13 15.70 -3.93
CA TYR A 120 1.96 14.41 -4.59
C TYR A 120 2.28 13.27 -3.63
N SER A 121 1.29 12.45 -3.33
CA SER A 121 1.42 11.39 -2.33
C SER A 121 0.53 10.18 -2.66
N ARG A 122 0.77 9.05 -1.98
CA ARG A 122 -0.06 7.86 -2.12
C ARG A 122 -1.50 8.16 -1.74
N ASN A 123 -2.41 7.76 -2.61
CA ASN A 123 -3.83 7.89 -2.39
C ASN A 123 -4.37 6.70 -1.59
N GLN A 124 -5.31 6.96 -0.70
CA GLN A 124 -6.01 5.91 0.04
C GLN A 124 -7.15 5.39 -0.82
N ILE A 125 -7.06 4.15 -1.29
CA ILE A 125 -8.15 3.44 -1.95
C ILE A 125 -8.12 2.00 -1.43
N GLY A 126 -9.06 1.67 -0.54
CA GLY A 126 -9.03 0.44 0.22
C GLY A 126 -7.91 0.40 1.27
N LYS A 127 -7.84 -0.69 2.00
CA LYS A 127 -6.79 -0.93 3.01
C LYS A 127 -5.47 -1.29 2.37
N GLU A 128 -5.45 -2.35 1.57
CA GLU A 128 -4.20 -2.82 0.96
C GLU A 128 -3.70 -1.85 -0.12
N GLY A 129 -4.60 -1.27 -0.92
CA GLY A 129 -4.27 -0.27 -1.92
C GLY A 129 -3.63 0.99 -1.32
N GLY A 130 -4.08 1.42 -0.15
CA GLY A 130 -3.50 2.54 0.59
C GLY A 130 -2.22 2.21 1.36
N SER A 131 -1.89 0.93 1.57
CA SER A 131 -0.74 0.52 2.36
C SER A 131 0.58 0.67 1.63
N SER A 132 1.65 0.97 2.38
CA SER A 132 3.02 0.99 1.85
C SER A 132 3.44 -0.40 1.36
N SER A 133 4.14 -0.47 0.22
CA SER A 133 4.67 -1.72 -0.34
C SER A 133 5.67 -2.42 0.60
N TYR A 134 6.38 -1.66 1.43
CA TYR A 134 7.41 -2.19 2.35
C TYR A 134 6.87 -3.10 3.46
N ILE A 135 5.58 -3.02 3.77
CA ILE A 135 4.95 -3.80 4.85
C ILE A 135 4.02 -4.90 4.34
N LEU A 136 3.84 -5.01 3.03
CA LEU A 136 2.97 -6.04 2.46
C LEU A 136 3.53 -7.44 2.73
N PRO A 137 2.69 -8.40 3.13
CA PRO A 137 3.15 -9.75 3.42
C PRO A 137 3.42 -10.58 2.16
N PHE A 138 2.79 -10.25 1.05
CA PHE A 138 2.94 -10.92 -0.24
C PHE A 138 3.80 -10.09 -1.20
N VAL A 139 4.41 -10.75 -2.19
CA VAL A 139 5.15 -10.07 -3.26
C VAL A 139 4.22 -9.17 -4.06
N THR A 140 3.02 -9.65 -4.38
CA THR A 140 2.02 -8.90 -5.13
C THR A 140 0.80 -8.57 -4.27
N ARG A 141 0.14 -7.45 -4.57
CA ARG A 141 -1.12 -7.06 -3.95
C ARG A 141 -2.27 -7.97 -4.40
N SER A 142 -3.37 -7.94 -3.64
CA SER A 142 -4.65 -8.55 -4.06
C SER A 142 -5.16 -7.92 -5.36
N GLN A 143 -6.05 -8.61 -6.05
CA GLN A 143 -6.61 -8.12 -7.32
C GLN A 143 -7.35 -6.80 -7.17
N ILE A 144 -8.18 -6.63 -6.12
CA ILE A 144 -8.86 -5.35 -5.85
C ILE A 144 -7.85 -4.21 -5.63
N ALA A 145 -6.79 -4.43 -4.88
CA ALA A 145 -5.77 -3.42 -4.63
C ALA A 145 -4.94 -3.09 -5.90
N ARG A 146 -4.69 -4.07 -6.77
CA ARG A 146 -3.99 -3.86 -8.05
C ARG A 146 -4.83 -3.08 -9.04
N ASN A 147 -6.14 -3.31 -9.08
CA ASN A 147 -7.04 -2.67 -10.05
C ASN A 147 -7.55 -1.32 -9.57
N PHE A 148 -8.00 -1.21 -8.31
CA PHE A 148 -8.62 0.01 -7.79
C PHE A 148 -7.63 0.95 -7.10
N GLY A 149 -6.62 0.40 -6.43
CA GLY A 149 -5.74 1.12 -5.51
C GLY A 149 -4.30 1.24 -5.98
N SER A 150 -3.42 1.41 -4.99
CA SER A 150 -1.95 1.54 -5.19
C SER A 150 -1.52 2.72 -6.07
N THR A 151 -2.32 3.78 -6.08
CA THR A 151 -2.09 4.99 -6.88
C THR A 151 -1.55 6.14 -6.05
N ARG A 152 -1.10 7.18 -6.72
CA ARG A 152 -0.72 8.47 -6.15
C ARG A 152 -1.48 9.60 -6.83
N ALA A 153 -1.61 10.73 -6.14
CA ALA A 153 -2.28 11.91 -6.68
C ALA A 153 -1.71 13.19 -6.08
N LEU A 154 -1.75 14.27 -6.85
CA LEU A 154 -1.50 15.62 -6.38
C LEU A 154 -2.75 16.13 -5.67
N GLY A 155 -2.63 16.62 -4.44
CA GLY A 155 -3.78 17.13 -3.71
C GLY A 155 -3.49 17.60 -2.30
N VAL A 156 -4.58 17.79 -1.57
CA VAL A 156 -4.58 18.15 -0.15
C VAL A 156 -5.28 17.04 0.62
N ARG A 157 -4.69 16.64 1.73
CA ARG A 157 -5.18 15.54 2.56
C ARG A 157 -5.20 15.95 4.02
N LEU A 158 -6.28 15.62 4.71
CA LEU A 158 -6.43 15.73 6.16
C LEU A 158 -6.48 14.32 6.76
N ILE A 159 -5.52 14.02 7.63
CA ILE A 159 -5.43 12.75 8.34
C ILE A 159 -5.66 13.02 9.81
N GLY A 160 -6.65 12.33 10.40
CA GLY A 160 -6.92 12.36 11.84
C GLY A 160 -6.54 11.03 12.49
N ASN A 161 -5.84 11.08 13.64
CA ASN A 161 -5.41 9.88 14.37
C ASN A 161 -5.83 9.98 15.83
N TYR A 162 -6.77 9.14 16.22
CA TYR A 162 -7.29 9.03 17.57
C TYR A 162 -7.19 7.60 18.09
N SER A 163 -7.38 7.40 19.38
CA SER A 163 -7.29 6.06 19.97
C SER A 163 -8.32 5.08 19.40
N LEU A 164 -9.55 5.55 19.10
CA LEU A 164 -10.64 4.72 18.63
C LEU A 164 -10.95 4.88 17.15
N VAL A 165 -10.56 6.01 16.54
CA VAL A 165 -10.91 6.34 15.16
C VAL A 165 -9.72 6.96 14.46
N ASP A 166 -9.39 6.48 13.26
CA ASP A 166 -8.56 7.20 12.31
C ASP A 166 -9.39 7.56 11.09
N TYR A 167 -9.06 8.66 10.42
CA TYR A 167 -9.68 9.03 9.16
C TYR A 167 -8.71 9.72 8.22
N ASN A 168 -9.03 9.64 6.94
CA ASN A 168 -8.27 10.23 5.85
C ASN A 168 -9.25 10.83 4.84
N LEU A 169 -9.25 12.15 4.73
CA LEU A 169 -10.04 12.91 3.77
C LEU A 169 -9.09 13.57 2.79
N ALA A 170 -9.36 13.48 1.50
CA ALA A 170 -8.51 14.11 0.51
C ALA A 170 -9.32 14.72 -0.64
N PHE A 171 -8.81 15.81 -1.17
CA PHE A 171 -9.21 16.39 -2.45
C PHE A 171 -7.99 16.40 -3.36
N ASN A 172 -8.07 15.68 -4.46
CA ASN A 172 -6.95 15.40 -5.34
C ASN A 172 -7.28 15.78 -6.80
N SER A 173 -6.23 15.93 -7.62
CA SER A 173 -6.32 15.74 -9.05
C SER A 173 -6.51 14.27 -9.38
N SER A 174 -7.35 13.95 -10.35
CA SER A 174 -7.55 12.60 -10.85
C SER A 174 -6.42 12.11 -11.77
N ASP A 175 -5.48 12.95 -12.14
CA ASP A 175 -4.26 12.53 -12.84
C ASP A 175 -3.34 11.72 -11.91
N ARG A 176 -2.88 10.56 -12.38
CA ARG A 176 -2.03 9.66 -11.63
C ARG A 176 -0.55 9.78 -11.95
N TYR A 177 -0.18 10.48 -13.04
CA TYR A 177 1.14 10.41 -13.63
C TYR A 177 1.72 11.73 -14.10
N PHE A 178 1.26 12.86 -13.59
CA PHE A 178 1.69 14.21 -14.03
C PHE A 178 1.52 14.50 -15.53
N HIS A 179 0.52 13.89 -16.17
CA HIS A 179 0.21 14.20 -17.56
C HIS A 179 -0.41 15.59 -17.69
N THR A 180 -1.32 15.91 -16.78
CA THR A 180 -2.07 17.14 -16.71
C THR A 180 -2.11 17.61 -15.26
N PRO A 181 -1.78 18.86 -14.93
CA PRO A 181 -1.79 19.34 -13.55
C PRO A 181 -3.12 19.10 -12.84
N PHE A 182 -4.22 19.16 -13.58
CA PHE A 182 -5.55 18.88 -13.07
C PHE A 182 -6.42 18.25 -14.17
N ALA A 183 -6.46 16.92 -14.23
CA ALA A 183 -7.29 16.17 -15.18
C ALA A 183 -8.78 16.18 -14.81
N GLY A 184 -9.09 16.37 -13.53
CA GLY A 184 -10.42 16.45 -12.96
C GLY A 184 -10.35 16.34 -11.43
N PRO A 185 -11.45 16.59 -10.73
CA PRO A 185 -11.50 16.44 -9.27
C PRO A 185 -11.61 14.98 -8.85
N GLU A 186 -11.01 14.67 -7.71
CA GLU A 186 -11.22 13.44 -7.00
C GLU A 186 -11.37 13.71 -5.50
N PHE A 187 -12.40 13.18 -4.89
CA PHE A 187 -12.62 13.19 -3.47
C PHE A 187 -12.41 11.80 -2.89
N THR A 188 -11.72 11.73 -1.75
CA THR A 188 -11.42 10.48 -1.04
C THR A 188 -11.80 10.63 0.42
N GLY A 189 -12.57 9.68 0.96
CA GLY A 189 -12.93 9.65 2.38
C GLY A 189 -12.88 8.24 2.95
N TRP A 190 -12.01 8.03 3.97
CA TRP A 190 -11.79 6.73 4.61
C TRP A 190 -11.78 6.87 6.12
N VAL A 191 -12.38 5.90 6.82
CA VAL A 191 -12.45 5.85 8.28
C VAL A 191 -12.12 4.45 8.76
N ASP A 192 -11.31 4.39 9.83
CA ASP A 192 -11.01 3.18 10.60
C ASP A 192 -11.54 3.32 12.01
N PHE A 193 -12.41 2.42 12.42
CA PHE A 193 -12.83 2.26 13.81
C PHE A 193 -12.01 1.16 14.48
N LYS A 194 -11.44 1.46 15.65
CA LYS A 194 -10.55 0.60 16.43
C LYS A 194 -11.16 0.27 17.79
N PRO A 195 -12.08 -0.71 17.90
CA PRO A 195 -12.82 -0.98 19.15
C PRO A 195 -11.92 -1.21 20.36
N PHE A 196 -10.75 -1.81 20.15
CA PHE A 196 -9.77 -2.12 21.20
C PHE A 196 -8.64 -1.10 21.32
N GLY A 197 -8.77 0.08 20.69
CA GLY A 197 -7.71 1.09 20.63
C GLY A 197 -7.31 1.72 21.98
N ARG A 198 -8.08 1.47 23.05
CA ARG A 198 -7.80 1.92 24.43
C ARG A 198 -7.42 0.78 25.38
N THR A 199 -7.19 -0.43 24.88
CA THR A 199 -6.97 -1.62 25.73
C THR A 199 -5.52 -2.04 25.80
N ASP A 200 -4.58 -1.20 25.33
CA ASP A 200 -3.12 -1.48 25.28
C ASP A 200 -2.77 -2.84 24.66
N GLY A 201 -3.59 -3.28 23.71
CA GLY A 201 -3.39 -4.55 23.00
C GLY A 201 -3.84 -5.80 23.78
N ARG A 202 -4.52 -5.64 24.91
CA ARG A 202 -4.99 -6.77 25.74
C ARG A 202 -5.86 -7.75 24.95
N TYR A 203 -6.72 -7.24 24.07
CA TYR A 203 -7.62 -8.03 23.22
C TYR A 203 -7.17 -8.06 21.75
N GLY A 204 -5.91 -7.70 21.49
CA GLY A 204 -5.39 -7.52 20.15
C GLY A 204 -5.82 -6.20 19.51
N ASN A 205 -5.62 -6.11 18.20
CA ASN A 205 -5.99 -4.93 17.40
C ASN A 205 -7.07 -5.34 16.40
N LEU A 206 -8.30 -4.90 16.64
CA LEU A 206 -9.40 -5.02 15.69
C LEU A 206 -9.60 -3.69 14.99
N ILE A 207 -9.82 -3.75 13.68
CA ILE A 207 -10.13 -2.61 12.84
C ILE A 207 -11.30 -2.94 11.95
N LEU A 208 -12.27 -2.05 11.98
CA LEU A 208 -13.42 -2.03 11.09
C LEU A 208 -13.30 -0.76 10.27
N GLY A 209 -13.02 -0.88 9.00
CA GLY A 209 -12.77 0.27 8.17
C GLY A 209 -13.53 0.25 6.87
N GLY A 210 -13.58 1.40 6.22
CA GLY A 210 -14.21 1.56 4.94
C GLY A 210 -14.21 3.00 4.48
N GLY A 211 -14.63 3.18 3.25
CA GLY A 211 -14.72 4.50 2.66
C GLY A 211 -14.96 4.45 1.16
N LEU A 212 -14.81 5.59 0.56
CA LEU A 212 -15.03 5.76 -0.87
C LEU A 212 -14.03 6.72 -1.49
N ASN A 213 -13.88 6.57 -2.79
CA ASN A 213 -13.12 7.44 -3.67
C ASN A 213 -13.99 7.72 -4.89
N ALA A 214 -14.26 8.99 -5.19
CA ALA A 214 -15.11 9.40 -6.30
C ALA A 214 -14.47 10.56 -7.05
N GLY A 215 -14.51 10.49 -8.39
CA GLY A 215 -13.89 11.52 -9.22
C GLY A 215 -14.26 11.45 -10.69
N HIS A 216 -13.57 12.28 -11.47
CA HIS A 216 -13.74 12.35 -12.91
C HIS A 216 -12.35 12.44 -13.59
N ASN A 217 -12.11 11.55 -14.54
CA ASN A 217 -10.95 11.55 -15.44
C ASN A 217 -11.40 10.98 -16.80
N ASN A 218 -11.83 11.82 -17.72
CA ASN A 218 -12.55 11.45 -18.96
C ASN A 218 -13.85 10.66 -18.73
N THR A 219 -14.00 10.00 -17.61
CA THR A 219 -15.21 9.32 -17.15
C THR A 219 -15.39 9.54 -15.65
N THR A 220 -16.63 9.50 -15.19
CA THR A 220 -16.94 9.54 -13.76
C THR A 220 -16.73 8.14 -13.19
N TYR A 221 -16.18 8.08 -12.00
CA TYR A 221 -15.93 6.83 -11.30
C TYR A 221 -16.20 6.93 -9.80
N THR A 222 -16.60 5.82 -9.20
CA THR A 222 -16.75 5.69 -7.75
C THR A 222 -16.27 4.31 -7.32
N VAL A 223 -15.37 4.28 -6.34
CA VAL A 223 -14.86 3.05 -5.72
C VAL A 223 -15.17 3.09 -4.23
N GLY A 224 -15.86 2.08 -3.73
CA GLY A 224 -16.09 1.86 -2.32
C GLY A 224 -15.36 0.63 -1.83
N SER A 225 -14.96 0.62 -0.56
CA SER A 225 -14.42 -0.57 0.08
C SER A 225 -14.82 -0.63 1.55
N PHE A 226 -14.96 -1.86 2.03
CA PHE A 226 -15.14 -2.19 3.44
C PHE A 226 -14.12 -3.26 3.82
N TYR A 227 -13.53 -3.14 5.00
CA TYR A 227 -12.55 -4.11 5.48
C TYR A 227 -12.60 -4.33 6.99
N VAL A 228 -12.18 -5.54 7.36
CA VAL A 228 -12.01 -5.96 8.76
C VAL A 228 -10.61 -6.52 8.90
N GLY A 229 -9.85 -5.99 9.84
CA GLY A 229 -8.52 -6.49 10.16
C GLY A 229 -8.42 -6.84 11.64
N TYR A 230 -7.87 -8.00 11.96
CA TYR A 230 -7.61 -8.40 13.34
C TYR A 230 -6.21 -8.95 13.51
N LYS A 231 -5.54 -8.53 14.59
CA LYS A 231 -4.23 -9.05 14.95
C LYS A 231 -4.16 -9.30 16.44
N TYR A 232 -3.76 -10.51 16.79
CA TYR A 232 -3.53 -10.89 18.17
C TYR A 232 -2.33 -11.82 18.28
N LYS A 233 -1.35 -11.46 19.09
CA LYS A 233 -0.12 -12.23 19.29
C LYS A 233 0.57 -12.58 17.95
N ARG A 234 0.58 -13.85 17.57
CA ARG A 234 1.25 -14.38 16.36
C ARG A 234 0.35 -14.44 15.14
N LEU A 235 -0.97 -14.28 15.34
CA LEU A 235 -2.00 -14.37 14.30
C LEU A 235 -2.40 -12.99 13.82
N TRP A 236 -2.56 -12.81 12.52
CA TRP A 236 -3.29 -11.69 11.94
C TRP A 236 -4.15 -12.19 10.78
N THR A 237 -5.26 -11.51 10.57
CA THR A 237 -6.17 -11.77 9.47
C THR A 237 -6.74 -10.46 8.95
N ASN A 238 -7.10 -10.44 7.69
CA ASN A 238 -7.73 -9.30 7.05
C ASN A 238 -8.70 -9.75 5.98
N PHE A 239 -9.88 -9.17 5.96
CA PHE A 239 -10.87 -9.27 4.90
C PHE A 239 -11.07 -7.87 4.31
N GLU A 240 -11.11 -7.76 2.99
CA GLU A 240 -11.42 -6.51 2.28
C GLU A 240 -12.33 -6.84 1.10
N TYR A 241 -13.46 -6.12 0.98
CA TYR A 241 -14.35 -6.13 -0.17
C TYR A 241 -14.27 -4.77 -0.84
N GLY A 242 -14.18 -4.74 -2.16
CA GLY A 242 -14.17 -3.53 -2.97
C GLY A 242 -15.18 -3.61 -4.10
N ILE A 243 -15.85 -2.49 -4.38
CA ILE A 243 -16.83 -2.34 -5.45
C ILE A 243 -16.59 -1.04 -6.20
N ALA A 244 -16.75 -1.06 -7.51
CA ALA A 244 -16.53 0.09 -8.37
C ALA A 244 -17.65 0.24 -9.41
N ASP A 245 -18.05 1.49 -9.66
CA ASP A 245 -18.78 1.92 -10.84
C ASP A 245 -17.87 2.88 -11.60
N GLY A 246 -17.13 2.34 -12.57
CA GLY A 246 -15.88 2.92 -13.06
C GLY A 246 -14.77 2.97 -12.01
N TYR A 247 -13.52 3.04 -12.42
CA TYR A 247 -12.39 3.22 -11.53
C TYR A 247 -11.21 3.90 -12.24
N ASN A 248 -10.35 4.52 -11.43
CA ASN A 248 -9.14 5.20 -11.86
C ASN A 248 -7.95 4.68 -11.03
N GLY A 249 -7.58 3.44 -11.29
CA GLY A 249 -6.47 2.74 -10.67
C GLY A 249 -5.21 2.79 -11.53
N THR A 250 -4.70 1.63 -11.93
CA THR A 250 -3.59 1.53 -12.89
C THR A 250 -4.00 2.01 -14.29
N ARG A 251 -5.28 1.92 -14.59
CA ARG A 251 -5.91 2.47 -15.80
C ARG A 251 -7.27 3.09 -15.44
N VAL A 252 -7.75 3.96 -16.29
CA VAL A 252 -9.15 4.44 -16.22
C VAL A 252 -10.04 3.38 -16.85
N SER A 253 -11.14 3.04 -16.21
CA SER A 253 -12.15 2.10 -16.70
C SER A 253 -13.55 2.62 -16.40
N THR A 254 -14.48 2.32 -17.30
CA THR A 254 -15.93 2.52 -17.11
C THR A 254 -16.64 1.29 -16.59
N ASP A 255 -15.93 0.18 -16.44
CA ASP A 255 -16.50 -1.10 -16.03
C ASP A 255 -17.01 -1.06 -14.59
N LYS A 256 -18.10 -1.77 -14.34
CA LYS A 256 -18.59 -2.05 -12.99
C LYS A 256 -17.91 -3.30 -12.49
N ALA A 257 -17.00 -3.16 -11.58
CA ALA A 257 -16.19 -4.25 -11.06
C ALA A 257 -16.38 -4.43 -9.56
N ASP A 258 -16.16 -5.64 -9.06
CA ASP A 258 -16.06 -5.89 -7.64
C ASP A 258 -15.10 -7.05 -7.32
N GLY A 259 -14.85 -7.24 -6.03
CA GLY A 259 -14.03 -8.34 -5.58
C GLY A 259 -13.76 -8.28 -4.08
N PHE A 260 -13.14 -9.32 -3.59
CA PHE A 260 -12.70 -9.37 -2.21
C PHE A 260 -11.38 -10.11 -2.05
N ALA A 261 -10.70 -9.85 -0.94
CA ALA A 261 -9.50 -10.56 -0.53
C ALA A 261 -9.61 -10.95 0.94
N TYR A 262 -9.32 -12.20 1.23
CA TYR A 262 -9.16 -12.71 2.59
C TYR A 262 -7.72 -13.15 2.79
N THR A 263 -7.05 -12.58 3.78
CA THR A 263 -5.65 -12.85 4.07
C THR A 263 -5.46 -13.33 5.50
N LEU A 264 -4.53 -14.24 5.68
CA LEU A 264 -4.17 -14.85 6.95
C LEU A 264 -2.66 -14.93 7.07
N GLY A 265 -2.13 -14.64 8.25
CA GLY A 265 -0.72 -14.84 8.55
C GLY A 265 -0.49 -15.32 9.97
N TYR A 266 0.43 -16.26 10.13
CA TYR A 266 0.81 -16.83 11.43
C TYR A 266 2.33 -16.88 11.58
N LYS A 267 2.85 -16.24 12.63
CA LYS A 267 4.27 -16.32 13.00
C LYS A 267 4.57 -17.61 13.74
N VAL A 268 5.09 -18.59 13.04
CA VAL A 268 5.53 -19.87 13.64
C VAL A 268 6.83 -19.68 14.45
N HIS A 269 7.68 -18.75 14.01
CA HIS A 269 8.94 -18.36 14.66
C HIS A 269 9.15 -16.84 14.52
N PRO A 270 9.93 -16.14 15.36
CA PRO A 270 10.21 -14.71 15.21
C PRO A 270 10.71 -14.32 13.82
N ARG A 271 11.41 -15.22 13.12
CA ARG A 271 11.93 -15.01 11.76
C ARG A 271 11.12 -15.70 10.67
N LEU A 272 10.05 -16.46 11.01
CA LEU A 272 9.30 -17.24 10.03
C LEU A 272 7.80 -17.00 10.18
N GLN A 273 7.15 -16.60 9.09
CA GLN A 273 5.71 -16.39 9.02
C GLN A 273 5.14 -17.16 7.84
N LEU A 274 4.09 -17.94 8.10
CA LEU A 274 3.26 -18.52 7.08
C LEU A 274 2.15 -17.52 6.71
N ILE A 275 1.85 -17.42 5.42
CA ILE A 275 0.84 -16.53 4.88
C ILE A 275 -0.03 -17.26 3.87
N ALA A 276 -1.32 -16.89 3.83
CA ALA A 276 -2.26 -17.36 2.82
C ALA A 276 -3.18 -16.23 2.41
N ARG A 277 -3.61 -16.24 1.15
CA ARG A 277 -4.62 -15.32 0.62
C ARG A 277 -5.52 -16.06 -0.35
N TYR A 278 -6.81 -15.84 -0.21
CA TYR A 278 -7.79 -16.09 -1.25
C TYR A 278 -8.34 -14.74 -1.70
N ASP A 279 -8.25 -14.45 -2.99
CA ASP A 279 -8.88 -13.27 -3.55
C ASP A 279 -9.65 -13.59 -4.82
N GLN A 280 -10.76 -12.89 -5.02
CA GLN A 280 -11.65 -13.01 -6.15
C GLN A 280 -11.90 -11.62 -6.72
N PHE A 281 -11.95 -11.53 -8.03
CA PHE A 281 -12.20 -10.29 -8.74
C PHE A 281 -13.08 -10.54 -9.96
N ASP A 282 -14.16 -9.79 -10.06
CA ASP A 282 -15.01 -9.68 -11.24
C ASP A 282 -14.67 -8.36 -11.94
N PRO A 283 -13.97 -8.39 -13.08
CA PRO A 283 -13.54 -7.18 -13.78
C PRO A 283 -14.69 -6.41 -14.44
N ASN A 284 -15.83 -7.06 -14.69
CA ASN A 284 -17.02 -6.42 -15.25
C ASN A 284 -18.27 -7.24 -14.93
N ARG A 285 -19.05 -6.79 -13.95
CA ARG A 285 -20.29 -7.46 -13.48
C ARG A 285 -21.41 -7.52 -14.53
N ASP A 286 -21.29 -6.76 -15.61
CA ASP A 286 -22.24 -6.80 -16.72
C ASP A 286 -21.90 -7.92 -17.73
N VAL A 287 -20.78 -8.64 -17.53
CA VAL A 287 -20.28 -9.75 -18.35
C VAL A 287 -20.25 -11.03 -17.53
N SER A 288 -20.84 -12.09 -18.03
CA SER A 288 -20.81 -13.40 -17.36
C SER A 288 -19.50 -14.16 -17.62
N ASN A 289 -19.12 -15.05 -16.70
CA ASN A 289 -17.97 -15.95 -16.84
C ASN A 289 -16.63 -15.23 -17.04
N ASN A 290 -16.39 -14.18 -16.30
CA ASN A 290 -15.14 -13.41 -16.34
C ASN A 290 -14.45 -13.30 -14.98
N THR A 291 -14.98 -13.95 -13.95
CA THR A 291 -14.43 -13.94 -12.60
C THR A 291 -13.06 -14.62 -12.54
N ARG A 292 -12.14 -14.00 -11.79
CA ARG A 292 -10.77 -14.45 -11.58
C ARG A 292 -10.53 -14.68 -10.10
N ARG A 293 -10.01 -15.85 -9.74
CA ARG A 293 -9.70 -16.24 -8.37
C ARG A 293 -8.22 -16.51 -8.23
N GLU A 294 -7.61 -16.01 -7.17
CA GLU A 294 -6.22 -16.31 -6.84
C GLU A 294 -6.14 -16.95 -5.45
N TYR A 295 -5.51 -18.11 -5.38
CA TYR A 295 -5.17 -18.81 -4.16
C TYR A 295 -3.66 -18.67 -3.96
N THR A 296 -3.26 -17.94 -2.93
CA THR A 296 -1.84 -17.72 -2.62
C THR A 296 -1.49 -18.35 -1.30
N ALA A 297 -0.45 -19.18 -1.30
CA ALA A 297 0.21 -19.65 -0.08
C ALA A 297 1.66 -19.18 -0.10
N GLY A 298 2.22 -18.86 1.08
CA GLY A 298 3.59 -18.36 1.09
C GLY A 298 4.25 -18.34 2.45
N ILE A 299 5.52 -17.97 2.41
CA ILE A 299 6.41 -17.91 3.56
C ILE A 299 7.17 -16.58 3.51
N ASN A 300 7.20 -15.86 4.63
CA ASN A 300 8.14 -14.77 4.87
C ASN A 300 9.25 -15.23 5.79
N TYR A 301 10.49 -15.06 5.37
CA TYR A 301 11.67 -15.27 6.21
C TYR A 301 12.35 -13.93 6.50
N PHE A 302 12.28 -13.50 7.75
CA PHE A 302 12.81 -12.22 8.22
C PHE A 302 14.24 -12.38 8.70
N ILE A 303 15.22 -12.00 7.86
CA ILE A 303 16.65 -12.03 8.21
C ILE A 303 16.94 -10.88 9.20
N LYS A 304 16.48 -9.67 8.90
CA LYS A 304 16.58 -8.47 9.74
C LYS A 304 15.23 -7.73 9.77
N GLY A 305 14.18 -8.39 10.29
CA GLY A 305 12.83 -7.85 10.28
C GLY A 305 12.33 -7.54 8.88
N GLN A 306 11.61 -6.42 8.71
CA GLN A 306 11.16 -5.96 7.40
C GLN A 306 12.30 -5.36 6.54
N ALA A 307 13.42 -4.97 7.18
CA ALA A 307 14.53 -4.34 6.47
C ALA A 307 15.25 -5.32 5.53
N LEU A 308 15.31 -6.59 5.89
CA LEU A 308 15.87 -7.64 5.03
C LEU A 308 15.04 -8.90 5.17
N ARG A 309 14.30 -9.25 4.14
CA ARG A 309 13.44 -10.45 4.13
C ARG A 309 13.39 -11.12 2.77
N LEU A 310 13.14 -12.42 2.81
CA LEU A 310 12.78 -13.24 1.65
C LEU A 310 11.29 -13.57 1.72
N ILE A 311 10.63 -13.58 0.57
CA ILE A 311 9.20 -13.86 0.42
C ILE A 311 9.06 -14.94 -0.63
N LEU A 312 8.52 -16.09 -0.28
CA LEU A 312 8.17 -17.13 -1.24
C LEU A 312 6.66 -17.22 -1.34
N ASN A 313 6.12 -17.08 -2.54
CA ASN A 313 4.70 -17.26 -2.81
C ASN A 313 4.47 -18.31 -3.90
N TYR A 314 3.49 -19.16 -3.69
CA TYR A 314 2.85 -19.96 -4.73
C TYR A 314 1.46 -19.38 -4.96
N VAL A 315 1.12 -19.14 -6.23
CA VAL A 315 -0.16 -18.57 -6.66
C VAL A 315 -0.80 -19.51 -7.69
N PHE A 316 -2.01 -19.95 -7.40
CA PHE A 316 -2.89 -20.62 -8.36
C PHE A 316 -3.97 -19.62 -8.79
N CYS A 317 -4.10 -19.42 -10.10
CA CYS A 317 -5.10 -18.56 -10.73
C CYS A 317 -6.13 -19.41 -11.44
N ASP A 318 -7.36 -19.42 -10.91
CA ASP A 318 -8.56 -20.02 -11.52
C ASP A 318 -9.32 -18.91 -12.26
N ASN A 319 -9.41 -19.01 -13.57
CA ASN A 319 -9.96 -17.98 -14.43
C ASN A 319 -11.13 -18.51 -15.25
N GLN A 320 -12.25 -17.82 -15.26
CA GLN A 320 -13.41 -18.19 -16.08
C GLN A 320 -13.25 -17.76 -17.54
N ASP A 321 -12.47 -16.70 -17.81
CA ASP A 321 -12.31 -16.07 -19.14
C ASP A 321 -11.04 -16.52 -19.90
N ARG A 322 -10.21 -17.35 -19.28
CA ARG A 322 -8.94 -17.83 -19.83
C ARG A 322 -8.46 -19.07 -19.08
N GLU A 323 -7.38 -19.67 -19.55
CA GLU A 323 -6.76 -20.84 -18.92
C GLU A 323 -6.27 -20.54 -17.48
N ASP A 324 -6.37 -21.56 -16.65
CA ASP A 324 -5.80 -21.56 -15.31
C ASP A 324 -4.28 -21.50 -15.38
N SER A 325 -3.69 -20.87 -14.38
CA SER A 325 -2.24 -20.72 -14.33
C SER A 325 -1.70 -20.87 -12.91
N HIS A 326 -0.44 -21.28 -12.85
CA HIS A 326 0.32 -21.42 -11.61
C HIS A 326 1.54 -20.50 -11.65
N ARG A 327 1.96 -19.99 -10.52
CA ARG A 327 3.16 -19.17 -10.40
C ARG A 327 3.86 -19.40 -9.08
N ILE A 328 5.17 -19.54 -9.11
CA ILE A 328 6.04 -19.45 -7.95
C ILE A 328 6.80 -18.14 -8.05
N ILE A 329 6.83 -17.37 -6.95
CA ILE A 329 7.49 -16.07 -6.90
C ILE A 329 8.40 -16.05 -5.67
N LEU A 330 9.69 -15.78 -5.90
CA LEU A 330 10.67 -15.53 -4.86
C LEU A 330 11.02 -14.03 -4.85
N GLY A 331 10.60 -13.33 -3.82
CA GLY A 331 10.89 -11.92 -3.61
C GLY A 331 11.99 -11.69 -2.59
N THR A 332 12.85 -10.72 -2.84
CA THR A 332 13.85 -10.23 -1.89
C THR A 332 13.63 -8.77 -1.61
N GLN A 333 13.42 -8.40 -0.35
CA GLN A 333 13.26 -7.01 0.08
C GLN A 333 14.46 -6.54 0.89
N ILE A 334 14.97 -5.36 0.54
CA ILE A 334 16.06 -4.67 1.25
C ILE A 334 15.61 -3.22 1.52
N LEU A 335 15.68 -2.78 2.77
CA LEU A 335 15.46 -1.41 3.21
C LEU A 335 16.73 -0.92 3.94
N LEU A 336 17.21 0.28 3.56
CA LEU A 336 18.42 0.92 4.10
C LEU A 336 18.07 2.14 4.95
#